data_7d0b9833f732de3edd519fab16d488b4
#
_entry.id   7d0b9833f732de3edd519fab16d488b4
#
_cell.length_a   1.000
_cell.length_b   1.000
_cell.length_c   1.000
_cell.angle_alpha   90.00
_cell.angle_beta   90.00
_cell.angle_gamma   90.00
#
_symmetry.space_group_name_H-M   'P 1'
#
loop_
_entity.id
_entity.type
_entity.pdbx_description
1 polymer ?
#
loop_
_entity_poly.entity_id
_entity_poly.type
_entity_poly.pdbx_seq_one_letter_code
_entity_poly.pdbx_strand_id
1 'polypeptide(L)'
;LARDGFSKGGGLAMTAKVGNTSKVSTAVAGNSPPKRRVAKEKRVESELRKLREITKGAIPDEKRKTVMPLLANLAFLKVKLDDARADRGLLYEDIFTEYDNGGGQTGLREHPGFSAYNKLFTTFSRGVKQLTDMMPNGTAAADALIDFINETRYG
;
A
#
# COMPACT_ATOMS: atom_id res chain seq x y z
N LEU A 1 -78.82 -7.40 -0.08
CA LEU A 1 -78.91 -7.18 -1.53
C LEU A 1 -77.48 -7.31 -2.10
N ALA A 2 -77.05 -8.41 -2.59
CA ALA A 2 -77.11 -9.12 -3.87
C ALA A 2 -76.58 -8.28 -5.05
N ARG A 3 -75.49 -8.72 -5.65
CA ARG A 3 -75.30 -9.44 -6.91
C ARG A 3 -73.89 -9.25 -7.39
N ASP A 4 -73.12 -10.33 -7.53
CA ASP A 4 -72.85 -11.12 -8.75
C ASP A 4 -72.28 -10.34 -9.95
N GLY A 5 -71.11 -10.76 -10.40
CA GLY A 5 -70.48 -10.34 -11.61
C GLY A 5 -69.24 -11.19 -11.95
N PHE A 6 -69.50 -12.41 -12.34
CA PHE A 6 -68.60 -13.39 -12.93
C PHE A 6 -68.18 -12.94 -14.36
N SER A 7 -66.94 -12.92 -14.71
CA SER A 7 -66.51 -13.06 -16.12
C SER A 7 -65.16 -13.72 -16.26
N LYS A 8 -65.21 -14.81 -17.02
CA LYS A 8 -64.16 -15.64 -17.57
C LYS A 8 -63.38 -14.93 -18.67
N GLY A 9 -62.24 -15.44 -18.90
CA GLY A 9 -61.55 -15.43 -20.20
C GLY A 9 -60.07 -15.06 -19.99
N GLY A 10 -59.15 -15.77 -20.39
CA GLY A 10 -58.84 -16.63 -21.45
C GLY A 10 -57.34 -16.80 -21.46
N GLY A 11 -56.86 -18.01 -21.53
CA GLY A 11 -55.44 -18.32 -21.54
C GLY A 11 -54.77 -17.91 -22.84
N LEU A 12 -53.50 -17.66 -22.71
CA LEU A 12 -52.55 -17.84 -23.82
C LEU A 12 -51.19 -18.18 -23.23
N ALA A 13 -50.85 -19.44 -23.37
CA ALA A 13 -49.52 -19.94 -23.21
C ALA A 13 -48.66 -19.37 -24.33
N MET A 14 -47.60 -18.65 -23.96
CA MET A 14 -46.50 -18.38 -24.88
C MET A 14 -45.23 -18.97 -24.34
N THR A 15 -44.80 -19.97 -25.03
CA THR A 15 -43.52 -20.66 -24.93
C THR A 15 -42.36 -19.68 -24.99
N ALA A 16 -41.65 -19.51 -23.88
CA ALA A 16 -40.40 -18.80 -23.88
C ALA A 16 -39.30 -19.73 -24.41
N LYS A 17 -38.75 -19.32 -25.50
CA LYS A 17 -37.65 -19.91 -26.23
C LYS A 17 -36.39 -19.85 -25.38
N VAL A 18 -35.92 -21.01 -24.90
CA VAL A 18 -34.61 -21.21 -24.35
C VAL A 18 -33.57 -21.07 -25.47
N GLY A 19 -32.64 -20.23 -25.33
CA GLY A 19 -31.54 -20.16 -26.28
C GLY A 19 -30.75 -18.85 -26.17
N ASN A 20 -29.87 -18.74 -25.18
CA ASN A 20 -28.62 -18.08 -25.43
C ASN A 20 -27.56 -18.54 -24.39
N THR A 21 -26.90 -19.61 -24.71
CA THR A 21 -25.63 -19.99 -24.06
C THR A 21 -24.57 -19.02 -24.56
N SER A 22 -24.45 -17.89 -23.87
CA SER A 22 -23.27 -17.03 -24.01
C SER A 22 -22.08 -17.82 -23.54
N LYS A 23 -21.25 -18.28 -24.45
CA LYS A 23 -19.89 -18.74 -24.20
C LYS A 23 -19.15 -17.60 -23.48
N VAL A 24 -19.00 -17.74 -22.19
CA VAL A 24 -18.04 -16.93 -21.43
C VAL A 24 -16.66 -17.39 -21.88
N SER A 25 -16.12 -16.66 -22.86
CA SER A 25 -14.73 -16.79 -23.27
C SER A 25 -13.90 -16.23 -22.12
N THR A 26 -13.41 -17.11 -21.24
CA THR A 26 -12.39 -16.79 -20.26
C THR A 26 -11.09 -16.57 -21.03
N ALA A 27 -10.95 -15.37 -21.59
CA ALA A 27 -9.65 -14.87 -21.98
C ALA A 27 -8.85 -14.69 -20.69
N VAL A 28 -7.95 -15.63 -20.41
CA VAL A 28 -6.87 -15.46 -19.43
C VAL A 28 -5.98 -14.34 -19.97
N ALA A 29 -6.37 -13.10 -19.66
CA ALA A 29 -5.55 -11.95 -19.93
C ALA A 29 -4.23 -12.18 -19.18
N GLY A 30 -3.13 -12.28 -19.92
CA GLY A 30 -1.78 -12.46 -19.38
C GLY A 30 -1.53 -11.46 -18.27
N ASN A 31 -1.30 -11.96 -17.08
CA ASN A 31 -1.22 -11.23 -15.82
C ASN A 31 0.15 -10.52 -15.70
N SER A 32 0.50 -9.73 -16.72
CA SER A 32 1.68 -8.87 -16.65
C SER A 32 1.37 -7.70 -15.71
N PRO A 33 2.15 -7.52 -14.64
CA PRO A 33 1.92 -6.43 -13.70
C PRO A 33 2.01 -5.08 -14.43
N PRO A 34 1.19 -4.10 -14.08
CA PRO A 34 1.21 -2.78 -14.72
C PRO A 34 2.59 -2.15 -14.58
N LYS A 35 3.08 -1.47 -15.63
CA LYS A 35 4.42 -0.86 -15.71
C LYS A 35 4.80 -0.05 -14.45
N ARG A 36 3.85 0.65 -13.83
CA ARG A 36 4.04 1.41 -12.60
C ARG A 36 4.39 0.53 -11.40
N ARG A 37 3.81 -0.68 -11.31
CA ARG A 37 4.10 -1.65 -10.25
C ARG A 37 5.51 -2.21 -10.38
N VAL A 38 5.90 -2.60 -11.58
CA VAL A 38 7.27 -3.07 -11.88
C VAL A 38 8.33 -2.02 -11.54
N ALA A 39 8.05 -0.74 -11.85
CA ALA A 39 8.96 0.34 -11.49
C ALA A 39 9.14 0.50 -9.97
N LYS A 40 8.06 0.34 -9.18
CA LYS A 40 8.13 0.40 -7.70
C LYS A 40 8.89 -0.79 -7.12
N GLU A 41 8.67 -1.99 -7.63
CA GLU A 41 9.39 -3.20 -7.22
C GLU A 41 10.90 -3.06 -7.45
N LYS A 42 11.32 -2.54 -8.60
CA LYS A 42 12.74 -2.26 -8.90
C LYS A 42 13.35 -1.24 -7.94
N ARG A 43 12.57 -0.23 -7.52
CA ARG A 43 13.04 0.75 -6.51
C ARG A 43 13.28 0.08 -5.16
N VAL A 44 12.34 -0.75 -4.69
CA VAL A 44 12.49 -1.50 -3.44
C VAL A 44 13.72 -2.41 -3.50
N GLU A 45 13.92 -3.10 -4.62
CA GLU A 45 15.09 -3.95 -4.82
C GLU A 45 16.40 -3.15 -4.80
N SER A 46 16.43 -1.96 -5.40
CA SER A 46 17.58 -1.05 -5.36
C SER A 46 17.91 -0.62 -3.93
N GLU A 47 16.89 -0.20 -3.15
CA GLU A 47 17.11 0.20 -1.75
C GLU A 47 17.53 -0.99 -0.88
N LEU A 48 16.98 -2.18 -1.13
CA LEU A 48 17.41 -3.40 -0.45
C LEU A 48 18.87 -3.74 -0.75
N ARG A 49 19.33 -3.54 -1.99
CA ARG A 49 20.73 -3.76 -2.36
C ARG A 49 21.65 -2.79 -1.60
N LYS A 50 21.30 -1.52 -1.52
CA LYS A 50 22.07 -0.54 -0.72
C LYS A 50 22.17 -0.96 0.74
N LEU A 51 21.05 -1.33 1.38
CA LEU A 51 21.05 -1.78 2.77
C LEU A 51 21.91 -3.03 2.98
N ARG A 52 21.92 -3.97 2.04
CA ARG A 52 22.77 -5.16 2.10
C ARG A 52 24.26 -4.79 2.03
N GLU A 53 24.63 -3.86 1.18
CA GLU A 53 26.04 -3.40 1.08
C GLU A 53 26.45 -2.65 2.36
N ILE A 54 25.60 -1.77 2.89
CA ILE A 54 25.88 -1.05 4.15
C ILE A 54 26.08 -2.03 5.30
N THR A 55 25.26 -3.06 5.39
CA THR A 55 25.32 -4.04 6.50
C THR A 55 26.37 -5.14 6.29
N LYS A 56 26.98 -5.20 5.11
CA LYS A 56 28.00 -6.18 4.79
C LYS A 56 29.25 -5.96 5.64
N GLY A 57 29.63 -6.98 6.41
CA GLY A 57 30.76 -6.90 7.34
C GLY A 57 30.47 -6.26 8.69
N ALA A 58 29.41 -5.45 8.82
CA ALA A 58 29.00 -4.88 10.11
C ALA A 58 28.14 -5.85 10.93
N ILE A 59 27.41 -6.73 10.25
CA ILE A 59 26.56 -7.75 10.89
C ILE A 59 27.18 -9.12 10.68
N PRO A 60 27.39 -9.90 11.76
CA PRO A 60 27.94 -11.26 11.67
C PRO A 60 27.07 -12.14 10.76
N ASP A 61 27.74 -13.04 10.00
CA ASP A 61 27.05 -13.92 9.03
C ASP A 61 25.98 -14.80 9.68
N GLU A 62 26.17 -15.20 10.91
CA GLU A 62 25.19 -15.97 11.69
C GLU A 62 23.84 -15.23 11.86
N LYS A 63 23.89 -13.92 12.05
CA LYS A 63 22.71 -13.05 12.22
C LYS A 63 22.11 -12.60 10.87
N ARG A 64 22.82 -12.79 9.77
CA ARG A 64 22.43 -12.29 8.45
C ARG A 64 21.09 -12.82 8.00
N LYS A 65 20.80 -14.11 8.22
CA LYS A 65 19.51 -14.72 7.89
C LYS A 65 18.34 -14.08 8.64
N THR A 66 18.54 -13.73 9.91
CA THR A 66 17.52 -13.12 10.77
C THR A 66 17.30 -11.64 10.40
N VAL A 67 18.33 -10.95 9.92
CA VAL A 67 18.26 -9.52 9.55
C VAL A 67 17.66 -9.31 8.17
N MET A 68 17.75 -10.27 7.25
CA MET A 68 17.25 -10.12 5.88
C MET A 68 15.79 -9.65 5.77
N PRO A 69 14.82 -10.18 6.55
CA PRO A 69 13.44 -9.69 6.54
C PRO A 69 13.33 -8.22 7.01
N LEU A 70 14.16 -7.82 7.99
CA LEU A 70 14.21 -6.45 8.47
C LEU A 70 14.70 -5.49 7.37
N LEU A 71 15.78 -5.85 6.65
CA LEU A 71 16.31 -5.07 5.54
C LEU A 71 15.27 -4.93 4.40
N ALA A 72 14.57 -6.01 4.08
CA ALA A 72 13.52 -5.99 3.06
C ALA A 72 12.36 -5.06 3.46
N ASN A 73 11.96 -5.10 4.72
CA ASN A 73 10.92 -4.21 5.27
C ASN A 73 11.38 -2.74 5.26
N LEU A 74 12.62 -2.45 5.65
CA LEU A 74 13.16 -1.09 5.63
C LEU A 74 13.24 -0.53 4.21
N ALA A 75 13.69 -1.32 3.23
CA ALA A 75 13.71 -0.92 1.82
C ALA A 75 12.29 -0.59 1.31
N PHE A 76 11.32 -1.43 1.64
CA PHE A 76 9.92 -1.18 1.28
C PHE A 76 9.36 0.08 1.92
N LEU A 77 9.58 0.27 3.22
CA LEU A 77 9.10 1.44 3.96
C LEU A 77 9.76 2.73 3.47
N LYS A 78 11.06 2.69 3.14
CA LYS A 78 11.79 3.82 2.54
C LYS A 78 11.12 4.29 1.25
N VAL A 79 10.86 3.37 0.32
CA VAL A 79 10.19 3.69 -0.95
C VAL A 79 8.78 4.23 -0.73
N LYS A 80 8.04 3.70 0.25
CA LYS A 80 6.70 4.21 0.59
C LYS A 80 6.73 5.61 1.18
N LEU A 81 7.69 5.91 2.04
CA LEU A 81 7.89 7.24 2.62
C LEU A 81 8.30 8.25 1.55
N ASP A 82 9.20 7.87 0.64
CA ASP A 82 9.61 8.72 -0.48
C ASP A 82 8.44 9.01 -1.42
N ASP A 83 7.62 7.99 -1.75
CA ASP A 83 6.40 8.18 -2.56
C ASP A 83 5.42 9.13 -1.86
N ALA A 84 5.22 8.98 -0.55
CA ALA A 84 4.30 9.84 0.21
C ALA A 84 4.80 11.29 0.30
N ARG A 85 6.12 11.50 0.44
CA ARG A 85 6.73 12.84 0.43
C ARG A 85 6.66 13.52 -0.94
N ALA A 86 6.76 12.72 -2.03
CA ALA A 86 6.65 13.21 -3.40
C ALA A 86 5.20 13.43 -3.84
N ASP A 87 4.23 12.98 -3.04
CA ASP A 87 2.81 13.17 -3.33
C ASP A 87 2.42 14.63 -3.04
N ARG A 88 2.21 15.39 -4.11
CA ARG A 88 1.82 16.81 -4.01
C ARG A 88 0.48 16.98 -3.28
N GLY A 89 -0.44 16.03 -3.41
CA GLY A 89 -1.70 16.03 -2.68
C GLY A 89 -1.43 16.08 -1.17
N LEU A 90 -0.63 15.14 -0.66
CA LEU A 90 -0.30 15.08 0.75
C LEU A 90 0.50 16.31 1.24
N LEU A 91 1.37 16.88 0.39
CA LEU A 91 2.21 18.03 0.74
C LEU A 91 1.39 19.32 0.92
N TYR A 92 0.32 19.49 0.14
CA TYR A 92 -0.53 20.70 0.15
C TYR A 92 -1.84 20.52 0.91
N GLU A 93 -2.13 19.32 1.41
CA GLU A 93 -3.30 19.04 2.24
C GLU A 93 -3.09 19.59 3.65
N ASP A 94 -4.16 20.09 4.24
CA ASP A 94 -4.15 20.48 5.65
C ASP A 94 -4.04 19.24 6.55
N ILE A 95 -3.33 19.40 7.68
CA ILE A 95 -3.17 18.32 8.67
C ILE A 95 -4.52 17.87 9.22
N PHE A 96 -5.48 18.81 9.32
CA PHE A 96 -6.83 18.55 9.75
C PHE A 96 -7.83 18.79 8.62
N THR A 97 -8.77 17.89 8.47
CA THR A 97 -9.88 18.02 7.53
C THR A 97 -11.21 18.15 8.28
N GLU A 98 -12.12 18.95 7.75
CA GLU A 98 -13.47 18.97 8.23
C GLU A 98 -14.18 17.65 7.90
N TYR A 99 -15.02 17.20 8.80
CA TYR A 99 -15.91 16.08 8.56
C TYR A 99 -17.34 16.41 8.98
N ASP A 100 -18.29 15.86 8.25
CA ASP A 100 -19.72 15.90 8.55
C ASP A 100 -20.26 14.47 8.54
N ASN A 101 -20.82 14.04 9.65
CA ASN A 101 -21.42 12.70 9.80
C ASN A 101 -22.87 12.64 9.29
N GLY A 102 -23.40 13.70 8.67
CA GLY A 102 -24.78 13.76 8.16
C GLY A 102 -25.86 13.92 9.22
N GLY A 103 -25.49 14.01 10.50
CA GLY A 103 -26.42 14.22 11.64
C GLY A 103 -26.25 15.57 12.32
N GLY A 104 -25.66 16.56 11.64
CA GLY A 104 -25.37 17.88 12.23
C GLY A 104 -24.14 17.88 13.15
N GLN A 105 -23.40 16.78 13.21
CA GLN A 105 -22.12 16.70 13.91
C GLN A 105 -21.00 16.97 12.93
N THR A 106 -20.52 18.20 12.95
CA THR A 106 -19.32 18.63 12.22
C THR A 106 -18.15 18.76 13.17
N GLY A 107 -16.94 18.58 12.67
CA GLY A 107 -15.72 18.74 13.46
C GLY A 107 -14.47 18.66 12.59
N LEU A 108 -13.32 18.75 13.25
CA LEU A 108 -12.02 18.57 12.64
C LEU A 108 -11.46 17.19 12.97
N ARG A 109 -10.90 16.51 11.99
CA ARG A 109 -10.15 15.26 12.19
C ARG A 109 -8.81 15.33 11.50
N GLU A 110 -7.84 14.57 11.99
CA GLU A 110 -6.55 14.42 11.32
C GLU A 110 -6.76 13.83 9.90
N HIS A 111 -6.11 14.43 8.92
CA HIS A 111 -6.15 13.95 7.55
C HIS A 111 -5.60 12.51 7.48
N PRO A 112 -6.34 11.54 6.88
CA PRO A 112 -5.93 10.13 6.87
C PRO A 112 -4.55 9.88 6.28
N GLY A 113 -4.11 10.70 5.32
CA GLY A 113 -2.80 10.63 4.69
C GLY A 113 -1.65 10.94 5.67
N PHE A 114 -1.83 11.95 6.53
CA PHE A 114 -0.85 12.28 7.57
C PHE A 114 -0.78 11.21 8.65
N SER A 115 -1.93 10.70 9.10
CA SER A 115 -1.97 9.58 10.05
C SER A 115 -1.25 8.34 9.49
N ALA A 116 -1.50 8.00 8.23
CA ALA A 116 -0.82 6.89 7.55
C ALA A 116 0.70 7.13 7.41
N TYR A 117 1.11 8.35 7.01
CA TYR A 117 2.51 8.74 6.92
C TYR A 117 3.22 8.62 8.27
N ASN A 118 2.63 9.15 9.34
CA ASN A 118 3.20 9.10 10.70
C ASN A 118 3.38 7.65 11.19
N LYS A 119 2.43 6.76 10.91
CA LYS A 119 2.55 5.34 11.22
C LYS A 119 3.70 4.67 10.45
N LEU A 120 3.82 4.95 9.15
CA LEU A 120 4.91 4.44 8.32
C LEU A 120 6.27 4.95 8.83
N PHE A 121 6.38 6.25 9.10
CA PHE A 121 7.61 6.88 9.61
C PHE A 121 8.02 6.31 10.97
N THR A 122 7.08 6.14 11.89
CA THR A 122 7.34 5.52 13.20
C THR A 122 7.84 4.08 13.04
N THR A 123 7.21 3.29 12.16
CA THR A 123 7.62 1.91 11.92
C THR A 123 9.01 1.84 11.28
N PHE A 124 9.29 2.72 10.32
CA PHE A 124 10.61 2.84 9.69
C PHE A 124 11.68 3.20 10.72
N SER A 125 11.45 4.24 11.54
CA SER A 125 12.39 4.70 12.56
C SER A 125 12.71 3.61 13.60
N ARG A 126 11.70 2.83 14.02
CA ARG A 126 11.92 1.67 14.91
C ARG A 126 12.78 0.59 14.25
N GLY A 127 12.52 0.29 12.97
CA GLY A 127 13.32 -0.68 12.24
C GLY A 127 14.76 -0.23 12.02
N VAL A 128 14.97 1.06 11.74
CA VAL A 128 16.31 1.66 11.67
C VAL A 128 17.04 1.52 13.01
N LYS A 129 16.39 1.91 14.11
CA LYS A 129 16.98 1.76 15.46
C LYS A 129 17.36 0.31 15.73
N GLN A 130 16.46 -0.64 15.44
CA GLN A 130 16.73 -2.08 15.60
C GLN A 130 17.97 -2.51 14.80
N LEU A 131 18.11 -2.02 13.56
CA LEU A 131 19.25 -2.33 12.70
C LEU A 131 20.54 -1.72 13.28
N THR A 132 20.49 -0.46 13.73
CA THR A 132 21.62 0.22 14.37
C THR A 132 22.08 -0.49 15.65
N ASP A 133 21.14 -0.94 16.48
CA ASP A 133 21.45 -1.68 17.72
C ASP A 133 22.14 -3.05 17.44
N MET A 134 22.06 -3.57 16.22
CA MET A 134 22.74 -4.80 15.79
C MET A 134 24.15 -4.55 15.24
N MET A 135 24.49 -3.29 14.94
CA MET A 135 25.81 -2.90 14.42
C MET A 135 26.75 -2.50 15.56
N PRO A 136 28.06 -2.70 15.42
CA PRO A 136 29.03 -2.12 16.36
C PRO A 136 28.98 -0.59 16.31
N ASN A 137 29.03 0.05 17.49
CA ASN A 137 29.02 1.51 17.59
C ASN A 137 30.27 2.12 16.92
N GLY A 138 30.08 3.29 16.28
CA GLY A 138 31.18 4.05 15.67
C GLY A 138 31.78 3.40 14.41
N THR A 139 31.00 2.60 13.72
CA THR A 139 31.45 2.00 12.46
C THR A 139 31.02 2.82 11.24
N ALA A 140 31.81 2.78 10.16
CA ALA A 140 31.45 3.38 8.87
C ALA A 140 30.09 2.89 8.35
N ALA A 141 29.64 1.71 8.76
CA ALA A 141 28.32 1.17 8.42
C ALA A 141 27.18 1.93 9.11
N ALA A 142 27.39 2.38 10.36
CA ALA A 142 26.40 3.21 11.07
C ALA A 142 26.26 4.58 10.41
N ASP A 143 27.38 5.20 10.01
CA ASP A 143 27.38 6.47 9.28
C ASP A 143 26.71 6.33 7.92
N ALA A 144 27.04 5.28 7.15
CA ALA A 144 26.41 4.99 5.88
C ALA A 144 24.91 4.71 6.00
N LEU A 145 24.44 4.15 7.11
CA LEU A 145 23.01 3.99 7.38
C LEU A 145 22.33 5.33 7.63
N ILE A 146 22.99 6.25 8.33
CA ILE A 146 22.49 7.63 8.52
C ILE A 146 22.38 8.33 7.17
N ASP A 147 23.39 8.23 6.32
CA ASP A 147 23.37 8.80 4.97
C ASP A 147 22.23 8.20 4.13
N PHE A 148 22.04 6.89 4.18
CA PHE A 148 20.93 6.20 3.52
C PHE A 148 19.56 6.73 3.96
N ILE A 149 19.36 7.00 5.26
CA ILE A 149 18.11 7.53 5.80
C ILE A 149 17.87 8.96 5.31
N ASN A 150 18.95 9.76 5.27
CA ASN A 150 18.90 11.16 4.86
C ASN A 150 18.86 11.36 3.35
N GLU A 151 19.20 10.32 2.57
CA GLU A 151 19.08 10.33 1.11
C GLU A 151 17.60 10.41 0.71
N THR A 152 17.04 11.62 0.77
CA THR A 152 15.73 11.90 0.20
C THR A 152 15.92 12.16 -1.28
N ARG A 153 15.40 11.29 -2.11
CA ARG A 153 15.29 11.56 -3.55
C ARG A 153 14.23 12.62 -3.79
N TYR A 154 14.59 13.86 -3.52
CA TYR A 154 13.98 15.01 -4.15
C TYR A 154 14.77 15.26 -5.43
N GLY A 155 14.30 14.71 -6.54
CA GLY A 155 14.67 15.07 -7.88
C GLY A 155 13.48 15.62 -8.57
#